data_b6a78811e000ca3b3f92ac7ae018de1e
#
_entry.id   b6a78811e000ca3b3f92ac7ae018de1e
#
_cell.length_a   1.000
_cell.length_b   1.000
_cell.length_c   1.000
_cell.angle_alpha   90.00
_cell.angle_beta   90.00
_cell.angle_gamma   90.00
#
_symmetry.space_group_name_H-M   'P 1'
#
loop_
_entity.id
_entity.type
_entity.pdbx_description
1 polymer ?
#
loop_
_entity_poly.entity_id
_entity_poly.type
_entity_poly.pdbx_seq_one_letter_code
_entity_poly.pdbx_strand_id
1 'polypeptide(L)'
;MSYMVLLGRILFSLIFVKSSFGHFSAGTIGYAAAQGVPLASIAVPVSGVLALLGGLSVAFGYKARLGALLLVLFLVPVTIMMHRFWGLPDAQAAMMQQIHFMKNLSMLGGALLIAHFGPGPLSLDARNDIR
;
A
#
# COMPACT_ATOMS: atom_id res chain seq x y z
N MET A 1 -2.55 -24.15 9.77
CA MET A 1 -2.08 -22.78 10.07
C MET A 1 -1.35 -22.11 8.89
N SER A 2 -0.63 -22.87 8.07
CA SER A 2 0.09 -22.31 6.89
C SER A 2 -0.82 -21.60 5.88
N TYR A 3 -2.03 -22.12 5.67
CA TYR A 3 -3.01 -21.50 4.78
C TYR A 3 -3.56 -20.16 5.29
N MET A 4 -3.59 -19.94 6.60
CA MET A 4 -3.99 -18.65 7.18
C MET A 4 -2.99 -17.54 6.80
N VAL A 5 -1.70 -17.86 6.82
CA VAL A 5 -0.64 -16.92 6.43
C VAL A 5 -0.73 -16.59 4.94
N LEU A 6 -0.94 -17.61 4.10
CA LEU A 6 -1.15 -17.42 2.67
C LEU A 6 -2.38 -16.53 2.39
N LEU A 7 -3.51 -16.86 3.00
CA LEU A 7 -4.74 -16.09 2.86
C LEU A 7 -4.56 -14.64 3.34
N GLY A 8 -3.91 -14.46 4.49
CA GLY A 8 -3.61 -13.13 5.04
C GLY A 8 -2.79 -12.27 4.07
N ARG A 9 -1.75 -12.84 3.44
CA ARG A 9 -0.95 -12.13 2.43
C ARG A 9 -1.79 -11.73 1.22
N ILE A 10 -2.58 -12.65 0.70
CA ILE A 10 -3.46 -12.38 -0.47
C ILE A 10 -4.43 -11.25 -0.14
N LEU A 11 -5.17 -11.37 0.96
CA LEU A 11 -6.15 -10.37 1.39
C LEU A 11 -5.49 -8.99 1.63
N PHE A 12 -4.35 -8.97 2.30
CA PHE A 12 -3.58 -7.76 2.53
C PHE A 12 -3.16 -7.08 1.23
N SER A 13 -2.72 -7.88 0.24
CA SER A 13 -2.18 -7.37 -1.01
C SER A 13 -3.24 -6.88 -2.00
N LEU A 14 -4.46 -7.38 -1.92
CA LEU A 14 -5.53 -7.08 -2.89
C LEU A 14 -5.79 -5.60 -3.07
N ILE A 15 -5.80 -4.84 -1.98
CA ILE A 15 -6.08 -3.41 -2.04
C ILE A 15 -4.99 -2.65 -2.81
N PHE A 16 -3.74 -3.02 -2.64
CA PHE A 16 -2.60 -2.37 -3.31
C PHE A 16 -2.59 -2.67 -4.80
N VAL A 17 -2.80 -3.94 -5.16
CA VAL A 17 -2.87 -4.35 -6.57
C VAL A 17 -4.07 -3.67 -7.25
N LYS A 18 -5.25 -3.71 -6.63
CA LYS A 18 -6.45 -3.11 -7.19
C LYS A 18 -6.32 -1.59 -7.34
N SER A 19 -5.84 -0.90 -6.30
CA SER A 19 -5.74 0.56 -6.32
C SER A 19 -4.65 1.08 -7.26
N SER A 20 -3.60 0.30 -7.52
CA SER A 20 -2.49 0.71 -8.36
C SER A 20 -2.91 1.16 -9.76
N PHE A 21 -3.91 0.52 -10.34
CA PHE A 21 -4.38 0.84 -11.69
C PHE A 21 -4.97 2.26 -11.79
N GLY A 22 -5.62 2.74 -10.72
CA GLY A 22 -6.16 4.09 -10.67
C GLY A 22 -5.10 5.19 -10.67
N HIS A 23 -3.86 4.88 -10.26
CA HIS A 23 -2.76 5.85 -10.19
C HIS A 23 -2.24 6.31 -11.55
N PHE A 24 -2.66 5.67 -12.63
CA PHE A 24 -2.29 6.06 -14.00
C PHE A 24 -3.34 6.93 -14.68
N SER A 25 -4.44 7.24 -14.01
CA SER A 25 -5.52 8.06 -14.55
C SER A 25 -5.24 9.57 -14.38
N ALA A 26 -5.62 10.36 -15.38
CA ALA A 26 -5.52 11.81 -15.31
C ALA A 26 -6.32 12.41 -14.14
N GLY A 27 -7.46 11.81 -13.79
CA GLY A 27 -8.27 12.24 -12.66
C GLY A 27 -7.56 12.11 -11.32
N THR A 28 -6.90 10.99 -11.07
CA THR A 28 -6.13 10.78 -9.84
C THR A 28 -4.92 11.70 -9.77
N ILE A 29 -4.21 11.90 -10.88
CA ILE A 29 -3.08 12.83 -10.97
C ILE A 29 -3.54 14.26 -10.68
N GLY A 30 -4.64 14.70 -11.30
CA GLY A 30 -5.20 16.04 -11.08
C GLY A 30 -5.66 16.24 -9.63
N TYR A 31 -6.31 15.25 -9.03
CA TYR A 31 -6.71 15.31 -7.63
C TYR A 31 -5.49 15.42 -6.69
N ALA A 32 -4.46 14.62 -6.91
CA ALA A 32 -3.23 14.67 -6.13
C ALA A 32 -2.53 16.03 -6.25
N ALA A 33 -2.47 16.60 -7.46
CA ALA A 33 -1.92 17.93 -7.67
C ALA A 33 -2.70 18.99 -6.88
N ALA A 34 -4.04 18.91 -6.86
CA ALA A 34 -4.89 19.80 -6.09
C ALA A 34 -4.67 19.64 -4.56
N GLN A 35 -4.26 18.47 -4.10
CA GLN A 35 -3.88 18.22 -2.71
C GLN A 35 -2.45 18.69 -2.36
N GLY A 36 -1.72 19.27 -3.31
CA GLY A 36 -0.37 19.79 -3.09
C GLY A 36 0.75 18.76 -3.27
N VAL A 37 0.48 17.62 -3.91
CA VAL A 37 1.52 16.64 -4.24
C VAL A 37 2.48 17.25 -5.26
N PRO A 38 3.78 17.39 -4.94
CA PRO A 38 4.74 17.94 -5.88
C PRO A 38 4.97 16.96 -7.04
N LEU A 39 5.11 17.49 -8.27
CA LEU A 39 5.34 16.69 -9.47
C LEU A 39 4.34 15.54 -9.61
N ALA A 40 3.04 15.81 -9.38
CA ALA A 40 1.99 14.80 -9.34
C ALA A 40 1.95 13.93 -10.60
N SER A 41 2.24 14.49 -11.78
CA SER A 41 2.29 13.74 -13.04
C SER A 41 3.34 12.64 -13.09
N ILE A 42 4.34 12.68 -12.22
CA ILE A 42 5.39 11.66 -12.05
C ILE A 42 5.16 10.88 -10.75
N ALA A 43 4.95 11.59 -9.64
CA ALA A 43 4.82 10.99 -8.31
C ALA A 43 3.65 10.00 -8.22
N VAL A 44 2.50 10.33 -8.83
CA VAL A 44 1.31 9.47 -8.76
C VAL A 44 1.49 8.15 -9.54
N PRO A 45 1.91 8.16 -10.83
CA PRO A 45 2.24 6.90 -11.52
C PRO A 45 3.34 6.09 -10.85
N VAL A 46 4.38 6.73 -10.35
CA VAL A 46 5.45 6.04 -9.59
C VAL A 46 4.88 5.37 -8.35
N SER A 47 4.01 6.04 -7.60
CA SER A 47 3.35 5.44 -6.45
C SER A 47 2.47 4.24 -6.84
N GLY A 48 1.83 4.29 -8.00
CA GLY A 48 1.09 3.16 -8.55
C GLY A 48 1.97 1.95 -8.84
N VAL A 49 3.16 2.18 -9.40
CA VAL A 49 4.17 1.12 -9.62
C VAL A 49 4.63 0.51 -8.29
N LEU A 50 4.91 1.34 -7.28
CA LEU A 50 5.30 0.86 -5.95
C LEU A 50 4.20 -0.01 -5.32
N ALA A 51 2.95 0.44 -5.39
CA ALA A 51 1.81 -0.31 -4.87
C ALA A 51 1.61 -1.65 -5.60
N LEU A 52 1.75 -1.67 -6.93
CA LEU A 52 1.61 -2.88 -7.73
C LEU A 52 2.73 -3.88 -7.45
N LEU A 53 3.98 -3.45 -7.54
CA LEU A 53 5.14 -4.33 -7.31
C LEU A 53 5.19 -4.81 -5.87
N GLY A 54 4.96 -3.94 -4.91
CA GLY A 54 4.91 -4.31 -3.49
C GLY A 54 3.77 -5.28 -3.18
N GLY A 55 2.57 -5.00 -3.70
CA GLY A 55 1.41 -5.87 -3.54
C GLY A 55 1.61 -7.26 -4.14
N LEU A 56 2.09 -7.36 -5.38
CA LEU A 56 2.38 -8.64 -6.04
C LEU A 56 3.50 -9.41 -5.31
N SER A 57 4.57 -8.72 -4.93
CA SER A 57 5.69 -9.30 -4.18
C SER A 57 5.19 -9.97 -2.88
N VAL A 58 4.37 -9.28 -2.10
CA VAL A 58 3.80 -9.80 -0.85
C VAL A 58 2.81 -10.94 -1.14
N ALA A 59 1.92 -10.79 -2.12
CA ALA A 59 0.93 -11.82 -2.46
C ALA A 59 1.58 -13.16 -2.78
N PHE A 60 2.55 -13.16 -3.70
CA PHE A 60 3.28 -14.36 -4.10
C PHE A 60 4.34 -14.79 -3.08
N GLY A 61 4.70 -13.91 -2.15
CA GLY A 61 5.78 -14.17 -1.20
C GLY A 61 7.15 -14.27 -1.89
N TYR A 62 7.36 -13.45 -2.93
CA TYR A 62 8.63 -13.35 -3.64
C TYR A 62 9.33 -12.05 -3.30
N LYS A 63 10.51 -12.14 -2.68
CA LYS A 63 11.21 -10.98 -2.09
C LYS A 63 10.27 -10.15 -1.21
N ALA A 64 9.42 -10.83 -0.44
CA ALA A 64 8.28 -10.21 0.22
C ALA A 64 8.67 -9.15 1.23
N ARG A 65 9.83 -9.26 1.88
CA ARG A 65 10.36 -8.22 2.78
C ARG A 65 10.62 -6.92 2.01
N LEU A 66 11.22 -7.01 0.83
CA LEU A 66 11.45 -5.86 -0.04
C LEU A 66 10.12 -5.28 -0.53
N GLY A 67 9.20 -6.15 -0.99
CA GLY A 67 7.86 -5.74 -1.40
C GLY A 67 7.11 -4.99 -0.30
N ALA A 68 7.19 -5.47 0.93
CA ALA A 68 6.59 -4.80 2.08
C ALA A 68 7.22 -3.42 2.35
N LEU A 69 8.53 -3.28 2.18
CA LEU A 69 9.20 -1.98 2.28
C LEU A 69 8.78 -1.00 1.17
N LEU A 70 8.52 -1.49 -0.05
CA LEU A 70 7.94 -0.68 -1.11
C LEU A 70 6.54 -0.18 -0.73
N LEU A 71 5.74 -1.02 -0.07
CA LEU A 71 4.43 -0.61 0.45
C LEU A 71 4.53 0.41 1.58
N VAL A 72 5.52 0.30 2.46
CA VAL A 72 5.81 1.33 3.47
C VAL A 72 6.14 2.66 2.80
N LEU A 73 7.02 2.64 1.80
CA LEU A 73 7.41 3.82 1.02
C LEU A 73 6.21 4.45 0.29
N PHE A 74 5.26 3.64 -0.16
CA PHE A 74 4.00 4.09 -0.75
C PHE A 74 3.05 4.67 0.30
N LEU A 75 2.81 3.96 1.40
CA LEU A 75 1.78 4.29 2.38
C LEU A 75 2.08 5.57 3.16
N VAL A 76 3.32 5.80 3.55
CA VAL A 76 3.65 6.96 4.39
C VAL A 76 3.32 8.29 3.71
N PRO A 77 3.84 8.61 2.51
CA PRO A 77 3.49 9.87 1.86
C PRO A 77 2.02 9.95 1.44
N VAL A 78 1.44 8.87 0.93
CA VAL A 78 0.02 8.84 0.52
C VAL A 78 -0.89 9.13 1.70
N THR A 79 -0.64 8.52 2.85
CA THR A 79 -1.47 8.73 4.05
C THR A 79 -1.42 10.18 4.52
N ILE A 80 -0.24 10.77 4.57
CA ILE A 80 -0.07 12.15 5.06
C ILE A 80 -0.59 13.17 4.06
N MET A 81 -0.38 12.96 2.77
CA MET A 81 -0.71 13.96 1.76
C MET A 81 -2.15 13.85 1.24
N MET A 82 -2.67 12.63 1.09
CA MET A 82 -3.95 12.39 0.44
C MET A 82 -5.11 12.20 1.42
N HIS A 83 -4.82 11.85 2.67
CA HIS A 83 -5.83 11.52 3.68
C HIS A 83 -5.75 12.40 4.92
N ARG A 84 -5.38 13.66 4.75
CA ARG A 84 -5.44 14.64 5.82
C ARG A 84 -6.89 14.88 6.22
N PHE A 85 -7.20 14.71 7.48
CA PHE A 85 -8.54 14.96 8.02
C PHE A 85 -8.61 16.20 8.91
N TRP A 86 -7.45 16.69 9.36
CA TRP A 86 -7.34 17.92 10.14
C TRP A 86 -7.45 19.15 9.23
N GLY A 87 -8.12 20.19 9.74
CA GLY A 87 -8.28 21.45 9.01
C GLY A 87 -9.35 21.42 7.91
N LEU A 88 -10.13 20.34 7.79
CA LEU A 88 -11.27 20.30 6.88
C LEU A 88 -12.50 20.91 7.54
N PRO A 89 -13.16 21.91 6.90
CA PRO A 89 -14.33 22.59 7.48
C PRO A 89 -15.58 21.72 7.50
N ASP A 90 -15.74 20.80 6.54
CA ASP A 90 -16.87 19.87 6.50
C ASP A 90 -16.61 18.65 7.39
N ALA A 91 -17.48 18.44 8.39
CA ALA A 91 -17.34 17.36 9.36
C ALA A 91 -17.43 15.96 8.72
N GLN A 92 -18.28 15.78 7.70
CA GLN A 92 -18.43 14.51 7.01
C GLN A 92 -17.19 14.20 6.18
N ALA A 93 -16.65 15.17 5.45
CA ALA A 93 -15.40 15.01 4.69
C ALA A 93 -14.23 14.69 5.63
N ALA A 94 -14.13 15.37 6.77
CA ALA A 94 -13.09 15.10 7.78
C ALA A 94 -13.20 13.67 8.32
N MET A 95 -14.40 13.19 8.63
CA MET A 95 -14.63 11.83 9.11
C MET A 95 -14.23 10.78 8.06
N MET A 96 -14.60 10.99 6.80
CA MET A 96 -14.23 10.08 5.71
C MET A 96 -12.71 10.01 5.53
N GLN A 97 -12.03 11.15 5.55
CA GLN A 97 -10.57 11.17 5.46
C GLN A 97 -9.90 10.54 6.68
N GLN A 98 -10.46 10.71 7.85
CA GLN A 98 -9.96 10.03 9.06
C GLN A 98 -10.06 8.51 8.95
N ILE A 99 -11.16 7.99 8.40
CA ILE A 99 -11.33 6.55 8.15
C ILE A 99 -10.24 6.05 7.20
N HIS A 100 -10.00 6.76 6.09
CA HIS A 100 -8.96 6.39 5.14
C HIS A 100 -7.56 6.47 5.75
N PHE A 101 -7.30 7.48 6.57
CA PHE A 101 -6.03 7.64 7.29
C PHE A 101 -5.79 6.44 8.23
N MET A 102 -6.77 6.10 9.06
CA MET A 102 -6.66 4.98 9.99
C MET A 102 -6.54 3.63 9.29
N LYS A 103 -7.24 3.43 8.18
CA LYS A 103 -7.09 2.24 7.33
C LYS A 103 -5.65 2.12 6.82
N ASN A 104 -5.08 3.21 6.34
CA ASN A 104 -3.70 3.22 5.85
C ASN A 104 -2.69 2.94 6.96
N LEU A 105 -2.91 3.45 8.19
CA LEU A 105 -2.08 3.10 9.34
C LEU A 105 -2.13 1.61 9.66
N SER A 106 -3.32 0.99 9.58
CA SER A 106 -3.47 -0.45 9.77
C SER A 106 -2.68 -1.24 8.72
N MET A 107 -2.75 -0.82 7.46
CA MET A 107 -1.98 -1.44 6.38
C MET A 107 -0.48 -1.24 6.56
N LEU A 108 -0.06 -0.06 7.03
CA LEU A 108 1.34 0.23 7.34
C LEU A 108 1.86 -0.71 8.44
N GLY A 109 1.09 -0.92 9.49
CA GLY A 109 1.41 -1.91 10.52
C GLY A 109 1.58 -3.31 9.95
N GLY A 110 0.67 -3.76 9.10
CA GLY A 110 0.77 -5.04 8.39
C GLY A 110 2.03 -5.14 7.52
N ALA A 111 2.35 -4.08 6.76
CA ALA A 111 3.56 -4.04 5.94
C ALA A 111 4.84 -4.14 6.77
N LEU A 112 4.90 -3.46 7.91
CA LEU A 112 6.04 -3.53 8.83
C LEU A 112 6.23 -4.94 9.42
N LEU A 113 5.13 -5.62 9.78
CA LEU A 113 5.18 -7.01 10.25
C LEU A 113 5.73 -7.94 9.16
N ILE A 114 5.27 -7.80 7.91
CA ILE A 114 5.77 -8.61 6.79
C ILE A 114 7.24 -8.29 6.50
N ALA A 115 7.64 -7.02 6.55
CA ALA A 115 9.03 -6.63 6.37
C ALA A 115 9.96 -7.26 7.42
N HIS A 116 9.50 -7.37 8.67
CA HIS A 116 10.27 -7.96 9.76
C HIS A 116 10.27 -9.49 9.70
N PHE A 117 9.10 -10.12 9.70
CA PHE A 117 8.97 -11.58 9.81
C PHE A 117 9.10 -12.30 8.46
N GLY A 118 8.93 -11.62 7.36
CA GLY A 118 8.89 -12.22 6.02
C GLY A 118 7.52 -12.78 5.67
N PRO A 119 7.43 -13.50 4.51
CA PRO A 119 6.15 -13.96 3.98
C PRO A 119 5.58 -15.19 4.67
N GLY A 120 6.38 -15.89 5.47
CA GLY A 120 5.98 -17.15 6.08
C GLY A 120 5.83 -18.32 5.10
N PRO A 121 5.19 -19.41 5.54
CA PRO A 121 5.06 -20.63 4.73
C PRO A 121 4.18 -20.41 3.50
N LEU A 122 4.26 -21.35 2.57
CA LEU A 122 3.54 -21.32 1.27
C LEU A 122 3.85 -20.04 0.47
N SER A 123 5.12 -19.66 0.44
CA SER A 123 5.65 -18.52 -0.29
C SER A 123 6.76 -18.94 -1.23
N LEU A 124 7.05 -18.15 -2.27
CA LEU A 124 8.17 -18.39 -3.16
C LEU A 124 9.51 -18.25 -2.43
N ASP A 125 9.61 -17.32 -1.49
CA ASP A 125 10.83 -17.17 -0.67
C ASP A 125 11.10 -18.42 0.16
N ALA A 126 10.09 -18.93 0.88
CA ALA A 126 10.24 -20.17 1.67
C ALA A 126 10.62 -21.39 0.80
N ARG A 127 10.19 -21.42 -0.44
CA ARG A 127 10.53 -22.50 -1.38
C ARG A 127 11.97 -22.40 -1.88
N ASN A 128 12.51 -21.18 -1.97
CA ASN A 128 13.90 -20.96 -2.39
C ASN A 128 14.90 -21.21 -1.26
N ASP A 129 14.51 -20.98 -0.01
CA ASP A 129 15.35 -21.23 1.17
C ASP A 129 15.54 -22.72 1.47
N ILE A 130 14.73 -23.60 0.86
CA ILE A 130 14.83 -25.07 1.01
C ILE A 130 15.80 -25.70 -0.03
N ARG A 131 16.32 -24.91 -0.97
CA ARG A 131 17.28 -25.36 -2.00
C ARG A 131 18.70 -24.93 -1.66
#